data_267cd026c96f2011f44d03d7ef930b3a
#
_entry.id   267cd026c96f2011f44d03d7ef930b3a
#
_cell.length_a   1.000
_cell.length_b   1.000
_cell.length_c   1.000
_cell.angle_alpha   90.00
_cell.angle_beta   90.00
_cell.angle_gamma   90.00
#
_symmetry.space_group_name_H-M   'P 1'
#
loop_
_entity.id
_entity.type
_entity.pdbx_description
1 polymer ?
#
loop_
_entity_poly.entity_id
_entity_poly.type
_entity_poly.pdbx_seq_one_letter_code
_entity_poly.pdbx_strand_id
1 'polypeptide(L)'
;RLTREIYEVLSTSRGASKRREKRIDKLILGYYTPQRIREIKRTWKDSDLEPHIKKILGQALEAHLRGEYALSIACLSTMWEGLIHHKLHITGRYSQKKTGRDFTELIKENDLKPVFGEFYEKLIVCDCNTVDEVVEGIPNRNGVSHSKYKKYPNKKASLNAILIADFIIHLEPKQETEEHSNGQTENAQP
;
A
#
# COMPACT_ATOMS: atom_id res chain seq x y z
N ARG A 1 -15.51 -14.56 5.43
CA ARG A 1 -16.57 -14.63 4.42
C ARG A 1 -16.04 -14.24 3.05
N LEU A 2 -15.48 -13.03 2.86
CA LEU A 2 -14.98 -12.57 1.56
C LEU A 2 -13.93 -13.53 0.95
N THR A 3 -12.95 -13.98 1.74
CA THR A 3 -11.90 -14.90 1.30
C THR A 3 -12.45 -16.20 0.73
N ARG A 4 -13.49 -16.77 1.37
CA ARG A 4 -14.17 -17.96 0.88
C ARG A 4 -14.89 -17.71 -0.45
N GLU A 5 -15.61 -16.61 -0.57
CA GLU A 5 -16.32 -16.23 -1.81
C GLU A 5 -15.33 -16.01 -2.97
N ILE A 6 -14.18 -15.39 -2.72
CA ILE A 6 -13.11 -15.24 -3.73
C ILE A 6 -12.54 -16.61 -4.11
N TYR A 7 -12.25 -17.48 -3.15
CA TYR A 7 -11.73 -18.83 -3.40
C TYR A 7 -12.70 -19.63 -4.27
N GLU A 8 -14.01 -19.57 -3.99
CA GLU A 8 -15.05 -20.23 -4.79
C GLU A 8 -15.05 -19.72 -6.24
N VAL A 9 -14.88 -18.41 -6.47
CA VAL A 9 -14.76 -17.85 -7.83
C VAL A 9 -13.49 -18.35 -8.52
N LEU A 10 -12.38 -18.43 -7.83
CA LEU A 10 -11.10 -18.91 -8.39
C LEU A 10 -11.14 -20.40 -8.73
N SER A 11 -11.77 -21.23 -7.90
CA SER A 11 -11.80 -22.70 -8.06
C SER A 11 -12.85 -23.16 -9.07
N THR A 12 -13.99 -22.48 -9.19
CA THR A 12 -15.11 -22.92 -10.03
C THR A 12 -15.10 -22.35 -11.45
N SER A 13 -14.37 -21.27 -11.69
CA SER A 13 -14.38 -20.58 -12.98
C SER A 13 -13.40 -21.20 -13.98
N ARG A 14 -13.82 -22.20 -14.74
CA ARG A 14 -13.15 -22.64 -15.98
C ARG A 14 -13.50 -21.68 -17.13
N GLY A 15 -13.06 -20.45 -17.09
CA GLY A 15 -13.45 -19.47 -18.11
C GLY A 15 -12.48 -18.30 -18.24
N ALA A 16 -12.73 -17.45 -19.25
CA ALA A 16 -11.88 -16.31 -19.59
C ALA A 16 -11.52 -15.48 -18.35
N SER A 17 -10.24 -15.24 -18.19
CA SER A 17 -9.62 -14.47 -17.06
C SER A 17 -10.40 -13.19 -16.71
N LYS A 18 -10.81 -12.40 -17.72
CA LYS A 18 -11.58 -11.15 -17.55
C LYS A 18 -12.94 -11.32 -16.85
N ARG A 19 -13.65 -12.44 -17.07
CA ARG A 19 -14.95 -12.65 -16.40
C ARG A 19 -14.76 -12.97 -14.91
N ARG A 20 -13.72 -13.71 -14.59
CA ARG A 20 -13.33 -14.05 -13.23
C ARG A 20 -12.89 -12.80 -12.46
N GLU A 21 -12.04 -12.00 -13.07
CA GLU A 21 -11.58 -10.71 -12.53
C GLU A 21 -12.77 -9.79 -12.19
N LYS A 22 -13.70 -9.57 -13.12
CA LYS A 22 -14.91 -8.77 -12.87
C LYS A 22 -15.76 -9.28 -11.71
N ARG A 23 -15.86 -10.60 -11.53
CA ARG A 23 -16.61 -11.19 -10.40
C ARG A 23 -15.88 -10.90 -9.07
N ILE A 24 -14.57 -11.06 -9.03
CA ILE A 24 -13.74 -10.73 -7.85
C ILE A 24 -13.86 -9.25 -7.52
N ASP A 25 -13.72 -8.37 -8.51
CA ASP A 25 -13.89 -6.93 -8.33
C ASP A 25 -15.24 -6.59 -7.71
N LYS A 26 -16.32 -7.19 -8.22
CA LYS A 26 -17.67 -6.98 -7.68
C LYS A 26 -17.77 -7.42 -6.21
N LEU A 27 -17.18 -8.56 -5.85
CA LEU A 27 -17.16 -9.05 -4.48
C LEU A 27 -16.38 -8.10 -3.56
N ILE A 28 -15.19 -7.66 -3.97
CA ILE A 28 -14.35 -6.76 -3.19
C ILE A 28 -15.05 -5.40 -3.02
N LEU A 29 -15.52 -4.80 -4.11
CA LEU A 29 -16.22 -3.51 -4.07
C LEU A 29 -17.52 -3.55 -3.25
N GLY A 30 -18.21 -4.69 -3.24
CA GLY A 30 -19.42 -4.91 -2.42
C GLY A 30 -19.09 -5.13 -0.95
N TYR A 31 -17.94 -5.74 -0.64
CA TYR A 31 -17.51 -5.99 0.74
C TYR A 31 -17.05 -4.71 1.43
N TYR A 32 -16.31 -3.85 0.75
CA TYR A 32 -15.83 -2.57 1.29
C TYR A 32 -16.91 -1.48 1.18
N THR A 33 -17.96 -1.63 1.99
CA THR A 33 -19.03 -0.64 2.14
C THR A 33 -18.51 0.66 2.77
N PRO A 34 -19.26 1.79 2.68
CA PRO A 34 -18.90 3.01 3.38
C PRO A 34 -18.66 2.83 4.89
N GLN A 35 -19.39 1.90 5.54
CA GLN A 35 -19.17 1.59 6.94
C GLN A 35 -17.80 0.97 7.18
N ARG A 36 -17.37 -0.02 6.34
CA ARG A 36 -16.03 -0.63 6.45
C ARG A 36 -14.91 0.36 6.18
N ILE A 37 -15.09 1.30 5.25
CA ILE A 37 -14.12 2.38 5.05
C ILE A 37 -14.00 3.26 6.31
N ARG A 38 -15.11 3.54 7.00
CA ARG A 38 -15.07 4.26 8.28
C ARG A 38 -14.41 3.44 9.41
N GLU A 39 -14.55 2.12 9.38
CA GLU A 39 -13.84 1.22 10.31
C GLU A 39 -12.31 1.30 10.06
N ILE A 40 -11.85 1.21 8.82
CA ILE A 40 -10.45 1.44 8.45
C ILE A 40 -9.97 2.81 8.94
N LYS A 41 -10.76 3.87 8.76
CA LYS A 41 -10.42 5.20 9.29
C LYS A 41 -10.19 5.22 10.79
N ARG A 42 -10.96 4.44 11.57
CA ARG A 42 -10.77 4.32 13.02
C ARG A 42 -9.47 3.61 13.36
N THR A 43 -9.18 2.46 12.72
CA THR A 43 -7.92 1.74 12.95
C THR A 43 -6.70 2.60 12.63
N TRP A 44 -6.75 3.39 11.55
CA TRP A 44 -5.66 4.31 11.22
C TRP A 44 -5.49 5.44 12.25
N LYS A 45 -6.59 5.91 12.84
CA LYS A 45 -6.56 6.92 13.93
C LYS A 45 -5.85 6.37 15.17
N ASP A 46 -6.04 5.09 15.47
CA ASP A 46 -5.49 4.41 16.65
C ASP A 46 -4.08 3.84 16.42
N SER A 47 -3.52 3.95 15.20
CA SER A 47 -2.16 3.50 14.87
C SER A 47 -1.07 4.37 15.51
N ASP A 48 0.18 3.95 15.39
CA ASP A 48 1.39 4.63 15.88
C ASP A 48 1.85 5.83 15.02
N LEU A 49 1.16 6.09 13.91
CA LEU A 49 1.51 7.17 12.97
C LEU A 49 1.40 8.56 13.60
N GLU A 50 2.22 9.49 13.11
CA GLU A 50 2.19 10.89 13.51
C GLU A 50 0.82 11.56 13.26
N PRO A 51 0.38 12.49 14.13
CA PRO A 51 -0.94 13.11 14.04
C PRO A 51 -1.25 13.77 12.70
N HIS A 52 -0.24 14.41 12.07
CA HIS A 52 -0.42 15.05 10.77
C HIS A 52 -0.62 14.03 9.64
N ILE A 53 0.06 12.88 9.69
CA ILE A 53 -0.12 11.78 8.75
C ILE A 53 -1.53 11.20 8.87
N LYS A 54 -1.98 10.91 10.10
CA LYS A 54 -3.35 10.44 10.38
C LYS A 54 -4.41 11.40 9.82
N LYS A 55 -4.18 12.71 9.95
CA LYS A 55 -5.08 13.74 9.40
C LYS A 55 -5.17 13.66 7.88
N ILE A 56 -4.03 13.58 7.19
CA ILE A 56 -3.96 13.50 5.72
C ILE A 56 -4.66 12.21 5.23
N LEU A 57 -4.32 11.06 5.81
CA LEU A 57 -4.93 9.78 5.49
C LEU A 57 -6.45 9.79 5.73
N GLY A 58 -6.90 10.39 6.83
CA GLY A 58 -8.31 10.56 7.13
C GLY A 58 -9.05 11.40 6.08
N GLN A 59 -8.43 12.45 5.55
CA GLN A 59 -8.99 13.26 4.47
C GLN A 59 -9.08 12.49 3.14
N ALA A 60 -8.08 11.64 2.84
CA ALA A 60 -8.12 10.79 1.66
C ALA A 60 -9.28 9.78 1.71
N LEU A 61 -9.56 9.19 2.88
CA LEU A 61 -10.72 8.30 3.07
C LEU A 61 -12.05 9.04 2.92
N GLU A 62 -12.15 10.26 3.44
CA GLU A 62 -13.36 11.07 3.26
C GLU A 62 -13.58 11.43 1.78
N ALA A 63 -12.53 11.76 1.04
CA ALA A 63 -12.60 11.97 -0.40
C ALA A 63 -13.16 10.73 -1.13
N HIS A 64 -12.67 9.52 -0.76
CA HIS A 64 -13.23 8.27 -1.29
C HIS A 64 -14.72 8.12 -1.00
N LEU A 65 -15.14 8.39 0.24
CA LEU A 65 -16.54 8.27 0.67
C LEU A 65 -17.46 9.25 -0.07
N ARG A 66 -16.96 10.43 -0.46
CA ARG A 66 -17.70 11.42 -1.27
C ARG A 66 -17.65 11.14 -2.78
N GLY A 67 -16.94 10.10 -3.23
CA GLY A 67 -16.74 9.79 -4.65
C GLY A 67 -15.66 10.62 -5.34
N GLU A 68 -14.87 11.39 -4.61
CA GLU A 68 -13.75 12.21 -5.10
C GLU A 68 -12.49 11.33 -5.25
N TYR A 69 -12.59 10.30 -6.10
CA TYR A 69 -11.59 9.25 -6.20
C TYR A 69 -10.21 9.74 -6.64
N ALA A 70 -10.16 10.76 -7.51
CA ALA A 70 -8.90 11.36 -7.94
C ALA A 70 -8.11 11.94 -6.77
N LEU A 71 -8.78 12.67 -5.86
CA LEU A 71 -8.15 13.25 -4.67
C LEU A 71 -7.67 12.17 -3.71
N SER A 72 -8.51 11.16 -3.46
CA SER A 72 -8.16 10.02 -2.62
C SER A 72 -6.90 9.32 -3.14
N ILE A 73 -6.85 8.98 -4.43
CA ILE A 73 -5.72 8.28 -5.05
C ILE A 73 -4.46 9.13 -5.02
N ALA A 74 -4.53 10.39 -5.44
CA ALA A 74 -3.38 11.28 -5.48
C ALA A 74 -2.77 11.46 -4.08
N CYS A 75 -3.60 11.64 -3.07
CA CYS A 75 -3.16 11.74 -1.68
C CYS A 75 -2.51 10.45 -1.20
N LEU A 76 -3.18 9.31 -1.33
CA LEU A 76 -2.67 8.03 -0.81
C LEU A 76 -1.40 7.57 -1.53
N SER A 77 -1.32 7.74 -2.85
CA SER A 77 -0.15 7.31 -3.63
C SER A 77 1.13 8.06 -3.25
N THR A 78 1.02 9.30 -2.80
CA THR A 78 2.17 10.07 -2.29
C THR A 78 2.56 9.70 -0.86
N MET A 79 1.65 9.09 -0.09
CA MET A 79 1.89 8.74 1.31
C MET A 79 2.54 7.36 1.49
N TRP A 80 2.39 6.42 0.52
CA TRP A 80 2.87 5.04 0.71
C TRP A 80 4.36 4.93 1.05
N GLU A 81 5.21 5.68 0.37
CA GLU A 81 6.65 5.65 0.63
C GLU A 81 6.97 6.13 2.06
N GLY A 82 6.30 7.20 2.50
CA GLY A 82 6.42 7.69 3.88
C GLY A 82 5.95 6.67 4.92
N LEU A 83 4.86 5.94 4.64
CA LEU A 83 4.37 4.87 5.50
C LEU A 83 5.37 3.71 5.58
N ILE A 84 5.99 3.33 4.46
CA ILE A 84 7.03 2.29 4.43
C ILE A 84 8.26 2.77 5.22
N HIS A 85 8.69 4.02 5.02
CA HIS A 85 9.80 4.58 5.78
C HIS A 85 9.55 4.58 7.29
N HIS A 86 8.31 4.87 7.70
CA HIS A 86 7.91 4.77 9.12
C HIS A 86 8.08 3.34 9.65
N LYS A 87 7.61 2.33 8.90
CA LYS A 87 7.75 0.91 9.28
C LYS A 87 9.19 0.38 9.26
N LEU A 88 10.05 0.98 8.46
CA LEU A 88 11.47 0.63 8.35
C LEU A 88 12.37 1.49 9.24
N HIS A 89 11.81 2.39 10.07
CA HIS A 89 12.57 3.35 10.90
C HIS A 89 13.59 4.19 10.11
N ILE A 90 13.25 4.58 8.87
CA ILE A 90 14.14 5.34 7.99
C ILE A 90 14.06 6.83 8.32
N THR A 91 15.18 7.43 8.74
CA THR A 91 15.31 8.85 9.14
C THR A 91 16.23 9.65 8.21
N GLY A 92 16.25 9.48 6.96
CA GLY A 92 17.15 10.22 6.07
C GLY A 92 16.82 10.04 4.59
N ARG A 93 17.75 10.45 3.74
CA ARG A 93 17.60 10.22 2.29
C ARG A 93 17.71 8.74 1.98
N TYR A 94 16.73 8.25 1.22
CA TYR A 94 16.66 6.86 0.84
C TYR A 94 16.28 6.74 -0.64
N SER A 95 16.87 5.80 -1.35
CA SER A 95 16.51 5.59 -2.77
C SER A 95 15.28 4.73 -2.89
N GLN A 96 14.43 5.03 -3.86
CA GLN A 96 13.22 4.24 -4.16
C GLN A 96 13.54 2.74 -4.34
N LYS A 97 14.65 2.41 -5.02
CA LYS A 97 15.09 1.02 -5.20
C LYS A 97 15.44 0.34 -3.88
N LYS A 98 16.06 1.06 -2.95
CA LYS A 98 16.39 0.52 -1.63
C LYS A 98 15.12 0.38 -0.79
N THR A 99 14.22 1.36 -0.82
CA THR A 99 12.91 1.27 -0.15
C THR A 99 12.13 0.02 -0.61
N GLY A 100 12.05 -0.25 -1.91
CA GLY A 100 11.35 -1.43 -2.45
C GLY A 100 11.95 -2.74 -1.96
N ARG A 101 13.29 -2.85 -1.96
CA ARG A 101 13.98 -4.05 -1.46
C ARG A 101 13.72 -4.29 0.03
N ASP A 102 13.93 -3.25 0.85
CA ASP A 102 13.78 -3.36 2.29
C ASP A 102 12.30 -3.58 2.68
N PHE A 103 11.36 -3.04 1.89
CA PHE A 103 9.93 -3.33 2.01
C PHE A 103 9.61 -4.80 1.70
N THR A 104 10.24 -5.38 0.67
CA THR A 104 10.09 -6.79 0.34
C THR A 104 10.61 -7.69 1.46
N GLU A 105 11.70 -7.29 2.13
CA GLU A 105 12.22 -8.01 3.31
C GLU A 105 11.25 -7.90 4.50
N LEU A 106 10.74 -6.71 4.79
CA LEU A 106 9.73 -6.51 5.84
C LEU A 106 8.48 -7.38 5.62
N ILE A 107 8.02 -7.52 4.38
CA ILE A 107 6.91 -8.41 4.02
C ILE A 107 7.24 -9.87 4.38
N LYS A 108 8.47 -10.32 4.14
CA LYS A 108 8.91 -11.68 4.51
C LYS A 108 8.99 -11.87 6.04
N GLU A 109 9.49 -10.86 6.75
CA GLU A 109 9.53 -10.87 8.22
C GLU A 109 8.14 -10.96 8.85
N ASN A 110 7.11 -10.48 8.16
CA ASN A 110 5.70 -10.60 8.55
C ASN A 110 5.02 -11.90 8.05
N ASP A 111 5.78 -12.94 7.72
CA ASP A 111 5.29 -14.23 7.19
C ASP A 111 4.41 -14.11 5.94
N LEU A 112 4.52 -13.01 5.20
CA LEU A 112 3.75 -12.75 4.01
C LEU A 112 4.51 -13.16 2.74
N LYS A 113 3.77 -13.56 1.72
CA LYS A 113 4.39 -13.98 0.46
C LYS A 113 5.07 -12.79 -0.23
N PRO A 114 6.30 -12.95 -0.73
CA PRO A 114 7.07 -11.90 -1.43
C PRO A 114 6.34 -11.27 -2.63
N VAL A 115 5.29 -11.92 -3.13
CA VAL A 115 4.44 -11.40 -4.23
C VAL A 115 3.89 -10.00 -3.97
N PHE A 116 3.70 -9.60 -2.71
CA PHE A 116 3.27 -8.23 -2.37
C PHE A 116 4.38 -7.21 -2.64
N GLY A 117 5.64 -7.53 -2.31
CA GLY A 117 6.78 -6.68 -2.65
C GLY A 117 6.95 -6.54 -4.16
N GLU A 118 6.86 -7.66 -4.90
CA GLU A 118 6.89 -7.64 -6.36
C GLU A 118 5.73 -6.85 -6.97
N PHE A 119 4.52 -6.98 -6.42
CA PHE A 119 3.36 -6.18 -6.83
C PHE A 119 3.62 -4.69 -6.65
N TYR A 120 4.17 -4.29 -5.49
CA TYR A 120 4.49 -2.91 -5.19
C TYR A 120 5.52 -2.36 -6.19
N GLU A 121 6.64 -3.06 -6.40
CA GLU A 121 7.70 -2.64 -7.30
C GLU A 121 7.24 -2.59 -8.77
N LYS A 122 6.56 -3.64 -9.24
CA LYS A 122 6.23 -3.80 -10.66
C LYS A 122 4.99 -3.03 -11.12
N LEU A 123 4.06 -2.70 -10.19
CA LEU A 123 2.78 -2.12 -10.57
C LEU A 123 2.48 -0.78 -9.87
N ILE A 124 3.01 -0.57 -8.66
CA ILE A 124 2.67 0.62 -7.87
C ILE A 124 3.69 1.75 -8.07
N VAL A 125 4.99 1.44 -8.03
CA VAL A 125 6.05 2.45 -8.13
C VAL A 125 6.90 2.34 -9.39
N CYS A 126 6.58 1.40 -10.29
CA CYS A 126 7.30 1.28 -11.57
C CYS A 126 7.14 2.54 -12.41
N ASP A 127 8.16 2.83 -13.20
CA ASP A 127 8.10 3.94 -14.15
C ASP A 127 7.03 3.69 -15.21
N CYS A 128 6.29 4.75 -15.54
CA CYS A 128 5.32 4.77 -16.62
C CYS A 128 5.80 5.76 -17.68
N ASN A 129 6.23 5.26 -18.83
CA ASN A 129 6.65 6.08 -19.95
C ASN A 129 5.45 6.52 -20.80
N THR A 130 4.45 5.67 -20.89
CA THR A 130 3.24 5.89 -21.66
C THR A 130 1.98 5.69 -20.81
N VAL A 131 0.86 6.23 -21.29
CA VAL A 131 -0.45 6.10 -20.62
C VAL A 131 -0.98 4.67 -20.67
N ASP A 132 -0.55 3.89 -21.65
CA ASP A 132 -1.05 2.52 -21.89
C ASP A 132 -0.36 1.49 -20.99
N GLU A 133 0.75 1.87 -20.35
CA GLU A 133 1.46 1.02 -19.38
C GLU A 133 0.75 0.93 -18.02
N VAL A 134 -0.18 1.86 -17.74
CA VAL A 134 -0.91 1.86 -16.47
C VAL A 134 -2.08 0.89 -16.51
N VAL A 135 -2.08 -0.08 -15.61
CA VAL A 135 -3.15 -1.07 -15.49
C VAL A 135 -4.38 -0.44 -14.85
N GLU A 136 -5.54 -0.56 -15.52
CA GLU A 136 -6.80 -0.01 -15.03
C GLU A 136 -7.17 -0.57 -13.63
N GLY A 137 -7.45 0.31 -12.70
CA GLY A 137 -7.81 -0.04 -11.33
C GLY A 137 -6.62 -0.25 -10.40
N ILE A 138 -5.38 -0.22 -10.89
CA ILE A 138 -4.17 -0.26 -10.08
C ILE A 138 -3.59 1.15 -10.00
N PRO A 139 -3.55 1.77 -8.80
CA PRO A 139 -3.10 3.14 -8.66
C PRO A 139 -1.56 3.21 -8.72
N ASN A 140 -1.00 3.35 -9.91
CA ASN A 140 0.44 3.54 -10.09
C ASN A 140 0.86 4.95 -9.66
N ARG A 141 1.80 5.05 -8.70
CA ARG A 141 2.29 6.31 -8.13
C ARG A 141 2.86 7.25 -9.21
N ASN A 142 3.74 6.75 -10.04
CA ASN A 142 4.41 7.56 -11.06
C ASN A 142 3.42 7.98 -12.17
N GLY A 143 2.50 7.08 -12.55
CA GLY A 143 1.42 7.40 -13.48
C GLY A 143 0.52 8.54 -12.98
N VAL A 144 0.16 8.52 -11.69
CA VAL A 144 -0.64 9.57 -11.05
C VAL A 144 0.15 10.88 -10.99
N SER A 145 1.38 10.86 -10.47
CA SER A 145 2.22 12.05 -10.26
C SER A 145 2.59 12.76 -11.58
N HIS A 146 2.73 12.01 -12.68
CA HIS A 146 3.09 12.53 -13.99
C HIS A 146 1.91 12.68 -14.96
N SER A 147 0.67 12.60 -14.43
CA SER A 147 -0.57 12.76 -15.24
C SER A 147 -0.68 11.80 -16.43
N LYS A 148 -0.05 10.63 -16.33
CA LYS A 148 -0.05 9.58 -17.36
C LYS A 148 -1.18 8.56 -17.21
N TYR A 149 -2.06 8.73 -16.22
CA TYR A 149 -3.09 7.78 -15.84
C TYR A 149 -4.48 8.26 -16.25
N LYS A 150 -4.91 8.01 -17.49
CA LYS A 150 -6.17 8.55 -18.07
C LYS A 150 -7.44 8.06 -17.37
N LYS A 151 -7.46 6.80 -16.88
CA LYS A 151 -8.66 6.17 -16.35
C LYS A 151 -8.65 5.99 -14.83
N TYR A 152 -7.76 6.68 -14.12
CA TYR A 152 -7.55 6.41 -12.71
C TYR A 152 -8.65 6.89 -11.76
N PRO A 153 -9.39 7.96 -12.00
CA PRO A 153 -10.37 8.43 -11.03
C PRO A 153 -11.62 7.54 -11.01
N ASN A 154 -11.45 6.28 -10.56
CA ASN A 154 -12.55 5.36 -10.39
C ASN A 154 -12.53 4.72 -8.99
N LYS A 155 -13.68 4.17 -8.58
CA LYS A 155 -13.88 3.59 -7.25
C LYS A 155 -12.92 2.43 -6.96
N LYS A 156 -12.64 1.57 -7.96
CA LYS A 156 -11.73 0.41 -7.80
C LYS A 156 -10.31 0.88 -7.50
N ALA A 157 -9.77 1.82 -8.28
CA ALA A 157 -8.42 2.34 -8.05
C ALA A 157 -8.29 3.04 -6.70
N SER A 158 -9.29 3.82 -6.30
CA SER A 158 -9.30 4.48 -4.99
C SER A 158 -9.38 3.47 -3.84
N LEU A 159 -10.21 2.43 -3.96
CA LEU A 159 -10.24 1.35 -2.97
C LEU A 159 -8.90 0.62 -2.89
N ASN A 160 -8.30 0.28 -4.02
CA ASN A 160 -6.98 -0.36 -4.04
C ASN A 160 -5.91 0.52 -3.38
N ALA A 161 -5.96 1.84 -3.60
CA ALA A 161 -5.06 2.77 -2.92
C ALA A 161 -5.24 2.74 -1.39
N ILE A 162 -6.48 2.67 -0.92
CA ILE A 162 -6.79 2.52 0.51
C ILE A 162 -6.25 1.19 1.04
N LEU A 163 -6.48 0.08 0.35
CA LEU A 163 -6.05 -1.24 0.80
C LEU A 163 -4.53 -1.38 0.84
N ILE A 164 -3.81 -0.75 -0.08
CA ILE A 164 -2.34 -0.70 -0.03
C ILE A 164 -1.87 0.06 1.21
N ALA A 165 -2.45 1.23 1.50
CA ALA A 165 -2.10 2.00 2.69
C ALA A 165 -2.46 1.23 3.98
N ASP A 166 -3.63 0.62 4.03
CA ASP A 166 -4.09 -0.20 5.16
C ASP A 166 -3.16 -1.39 5.41
N PHE A 167 -2.74 -2.07 4.35
CA PHE A 167 -1.76 -3.15 4.42
C PHE A 167 -0.43 -2.68 5.02
N ILE A 168 0.13 -1.56 4.53
CA ILE A 168 1.41 -1.02 5.03
C ILE A 168 1.29 -0.63 6.50
N ILE A 169 0.20 0.03 6.90
CA ILE A 169 -0.03 0.49 8.27
C ILE A 169 -0.09 -0.67 9.26
N HIS A 170 -0.64 -1.82 8.84
CA HIS A 170 -0.77 -3.00 9.70
C HIS A 170 0.41 -3.97 9.66
N LEU A 171 1.46 -3.69 8.88
CA LEU A 171 2.71 -4.45 8.99
C LEU A 171 3.34 -4.18 10.37
N GLU A 172 3.89 -5.23 10.97
CA GLU A 172 4.73 -5.06 12.15
C GLU A 172 5.99 -4.27 11.75
N PRO A 173 6.39 -3.26 12.54
CA PRO A 173 7.61 -2.51 12.25
C PRO A 173 8.82 -3.45 12.30
N LYS A 174 9.87 -3.10 11.54
CA LYS A 174 11.13 -3.83 11.60
C LYS A 174 11.65 -3.80 13.04
N GLN A 175 11.97 -4.97 13.60
CA GLN A 175 12.59 -5.04 14.93
C GLN A 175 13.96 -4.37 14.85
N GLU A 176 14.20 -3.41 15.73
CA GLU A 176 15.55 -2.87 15.93
C GLU A 176 16.39 -4.02 16.49
N THR A 177 17.27 -4.58 15.67
CA THR A 177 18.38 -5.40 16.19
C THR A 177 19.23 -4.45 17.02
N GLU A 178 19.23 -4.67 18.35
CA GLU A 178 20.24 -4.08 19.23
C GLU A 178 21.61 -4.62 18.78
N GLU A 179 22.17 -4.00 17.72
CA GLU A 179 23.58 -4.18 17.43
C GLU A 179 24.36 -3.54 18.56
N HIS A 180 24.88 -4.40 19.39
CA HIS A 180 25.79 -4.13 20.50
C HIS A 180 26.69 -2.94 20.21
N SER A 181 26.46 -1.86 20.95
CA SER A 181 27.50 -0.88 21.24
C SER A 181 28.52 -1.46 22.26
N ASN A 182 29.06 -2.64 21.97
CA ASN A 182 30.18 -3.25 22.66
C ASN A 182 31.38 -3.25 21.72
N GLY A 183 32.11 -2.16 21.73
CA GLY A 183 33.37 -2.13 21.00
C GLY A 183 34.12 -0.82 21.21
N GLN A 184 35.01 -0.87 22.20
CA GLN A 184 36.20 0.00 22.34
C GLN A 184 36.19 1.02 23.49
N THR A 185 36.26 0.46 24.69
CA THR A 185 37.09 1.03 25.75
C THR A 185 38.20 0.01 26.07
N GLU A 186 39.26 0.04 25.27
CA GLU A 186 40.51 -0.56 25.73
C GLU A 186 41.69 0.18 25.09
N ASN A 187 42.59 0.63 25.99
CA ASN A 187 43.94 1.05 25.80
C ASN A 187 44.24 2.53 25.50
N ALA A 188 44.15 3.31 26.56
CA ALA A 188 45.16 4.36 26.81
C ALA A 188 45.82 4.07 28.15
N GLN A 189 47.03 3.54 28.13
CA GLN A 189 48.03 3.58 29.22
C GLN A 189 49.42 3.55 28.61
N PRO A 190 50.43 4.01 29.33
CA PRO A 190 50.84 5.40 29.62
C PRO A 190 52.05 5.79 28.79
#